data_fd0fa7b3fc337b449ba37c92f576beee
#
_entry.id   fd0fa7b3fc337b449ba37c92f576beee
#
_cell.length_a   1.000
_cell.length_b   1.000
_cell.length_c   1.000
_cell.angle_alpha   90.00
_cell.angle_beta   90.00
_cell.angle_gamma   90.00
#
_symmetry.space_group_name_H-M   'P 1'
#
loop_
_entity.id
_entity.type
_entity.pdbx_description
1 polymer ?
#
loop_
_entity_poly.entity_id
_entity_poly.type
_entity_poly.pdbx_seq_one_letter_code
_entity_poly.pdbx_strand_id
1 'polypeptide(L)'
;MNYFKWLFLCFLCTALPSCNSQEDKINGVSFVASRDVIDTTHVNPVVKVNANYAAVMPFGFIKNLEHPEIIHNTDRQWFGETRPGSKQYIEALRKQHIKIMIKPQIWVWKGEFTGEIMMTSEATWKELETSYSSFILEYAELANEVNAEIFCIGTELELFVKYRPQFWSDLIVKIRTIYKGKLTYAANWDEFRRTPFWDQLDYIGVDAYFPVSDNKTPSFEDCIEGWKSHKPIISKMAKDYKKPILFTEYGYRSVDFSGRKPWDSDHNMKDVNLEAQVNTTKALFETFWKEDWFAGGFVWKWFHKHSEVGGFDNPRFTPQNKPVEDIIRYYYKSEK
;
A
#
# COMPACT_ATOMS: atom_id res chain seq x y z
N MET A 1 21.83 56.66 -52.61
CA MET A 1 20.81 56.95 -51.61
C MET A 1 20.22 55.58 -51.22
N ASN A 2 20.85 54.92 -50.26
CA ASN A 2 20.52 53.52 -49.89
C ASN A 2 19.63 53.54 -48.63
N TYR A 3 18.41 53.05 -48.77
CA TYR A 3 17.49 52.83 -47.63
C TYR A 3 17.69 51.43 -47.08
N PHE A 4 18.27 51.33 -45.88
CA PHE A 4 18.38 50.12 -45.09
C PHE A 4 17.05 49.89 -44.32
N LYS A 5 16.29 48.88 -44.70
CA LYS A 5 15.07 48.46 -43.98
C LYS A 5 15.48 47.51 -42.88
N TRP A 6 15.31 47.91 -41.63
CA TRP A 6 15.38 47.07 -40.44
C TRP A 6 14.09 46.27 -40.33
N LEU A 7 14.20 44.96 -40.45
CA LEU A 7 13.11 44.03 -40.08
C LEU A 7 13.23 43.69 -38.59
N PHE A 8 12.30 44.21 -37.77
CA PHE A 8 12.13 43.79 -36.39
C PHE A 8 11.38 42.45 -36.36
N LEU A 9 12.09 41.37 -36.04
CA LEU A 9 11.49 40.04 -35.83
C LEU A 9 11.01 39.98 -34.36
N CYS A 10 9.72 40.22 -34.11
CA CYS A 10 9.09 39.99 -32.81
C CYS A 10 9.02 38.47 -32.54
N PHE A 11 9.88 37.99 -31.66
CA PHE A 11 9.78 36.65 -31.09
C PHE A 11 8.61 36.62 -30.11
N LEU A 12 7.45 36.15 -30.56
CA LEU A 12 6.30 35.89 -29.68
C LEU A 12 6.60 34.62 -28.89
N CYS A 13 7.15 34.75 -27.67
CA CYS A 13 7.22 33.64 -26.72
C CYS A 13 5.80 33.29 -26.26
N THR A 14 5.16 32.32 -26.92
CA THR A 14 3.96 31.70 -26.39
C THR A 14 4.37 30.84 -25.20
N ALA A 15 4.18 31.37 -24.01
CA ALA A 15 4.18 30.56 -22.77
C ALA A 15 2.99 29.61 -22.86
N LEU A 16 3.26 28.37 -23.25
CA LEU A 16 2.29 27.30 -23.11
C LEU A 16 2.01 27.12 -21.61
N PRO A 17 0.77 27.22 -21.15
CA PRO A 17 0.47 26.85 -19.77
C PRO A 17 0.80 25.37 -19.63
N SER A 18 1.79 25.04 -18.80
CA SER A 18 2.00 23.69 -18.33
C SER A 18 0.75 23.31 -17.55
N CYS A 19 -0.18 22.60 -18.17
CA CYS A 19 -1.21 21.89 -17.44
C CYS A 19 -0.48 20.83 -16.59
N ASN A 20 -0.18 21.16 -15.34
CA ASN A 20 0.08 20.14 -14.33
C ASN A 20 -1.26 19.39 -14.18
N SER A 21 -1.46 18.34 -14.95
CA SER A 21 -2.50 17.36 -14.65
C SER A 21 -2.12 16.77 -13.31
N GLN A 22 -2.81 17.16 -12.25
CA GLN A 22 -2.72 16.51 -10.96
C GLN A 22 -3.03 15.02 -11.22
N GLU A 23 -2.08 14.15 -10.94
CA GLU A 23 -2.30 12.71 -11.11
C GLU A 23 -3.50 12.30 -10.24
N ASP A 24 -4.42 11.53 -10.79
CA ASP A 24 -5.57 10.99 -10.04
C ASP A 24 -5.09 10.27 -8.79
N LYS A 25 -5.79 10.47 -7.67
CA LYS A 25 -5.48 9.77 -6.43
C LYS A 25 -5.53 8.25 -6.63
N ILE A 26 -4.61 7.56 -5.98
CA ILE A 26 -4.61 6.10 -5.89
C ILE A 26 -5.71 5.70 -4.91
N ASN A 27 -6.85 5.30 -5.46
CA ASN A 27 -8.02 4.82 -4.74
C ASN A 27 -7.97 3.28 -4.78
N GLY A 28 -7.19 2.68 -3.89
CA GLY A 28 -6.81 1.27 -3.97
C GLY A 28 -7.51 0.38 -2.97
N VAL A 29 -7.59 -0.91 -3.30
CA VAL A 29 -7.96 -1.98 -2.38
C VAL A 29 -6.81 -2.96 -2.22
N SER A 30 -6.54 -3.44 -1.00
CA SER A 30 -5.65 -4.57 -0.75
C SER A 30 -6.40 -5.87 -1.03
N PHE A 31 -6.19 -6.43 -2.22
CA PHE A 31 -6.96 -7.57 -2.72
C PHE A 31 -6.36 -8.89 -2.21
N VAL A 32 -7.06 -9.53 -1.27
CA VAL A 32 -6.57 -10.69 -0.53
C VAL A 32 -6.43 -11.91 -1.43
N ALA A 33 -5.28 -12.57 -1.35
CA ALA A 33 -5.04 -13.88 -1.98
C ALA A 33 -5.98 -14.96 -1.43
N SER A 34 -6.35 -15.91 -2.26
CA SER A 34 -7.19 -17.06 -1.89
C SER A 34 -6.76 -18.33 -2.63
N ARG A 35 -7.45 -19.42 -2.37
CA ARG A 35 -7.26 -20.69 -3.09
C ARG A 35 -7.92 -20.71 -4.46
N ASP A 36 -8.84 -19.78 -4.69
CA ASP A 36 -9.71 -19.77 -5.86
C ASP A 36 -9.05 -19.01 -7.03
N VAL A 37 -9.37 -19.44 -8.24
CA VAL A 37 -9.20 -18.65 -9.46
C VAL A 37 -10.29 -17.57 -9.45
N ILE A 38 -9.96 -16.34 -9.82
CA ILE A 38 -10.93 -15.26 -9.91
C ILE A 38 -11.26 -14.89 -11.35
N ASP A 39 -12.41 -14.27 -11.53
CA ASP A 39 -12.87 -13.71 -12.81
C ASP A 39 -13.41 -12.28 -12.63
N THR A 40 -13.98 -11.74 -13.69
CA THR A 40 -14.54 -10.39 -13.66
C THR A 40 -15.70 -10.22 -12.67
N THR A 41 -16.44 -11.27 -12.32
CA THR A 41 -17.52 -11.19 -11.34
C THR A 41 -16.98 -10.90 -9.94
N HIS A 42 -15.82 -11.42 -9.60
CA HIS A 42 -15.10 -11.15 -8.34
C HIS A 42 -14.50 -9.73 -8.32
N VAL A 43 -14.21 -9.16 -9.49
CA VAL A 43 -13.64 -7.81 -9.61
C VAL A 43 -14.74 -6.72 -9.66
N ASN A 44 -15.94 -7.02 -10.12
CA ASN A 44 -17.04 -6.05 -10.21
C ASN A 44 -17.30 -5.25 -8.93
N PRO A 45 -17.21 -5.82 -7.70
CA PRO A 45 -17.35 -5.04 -6.47
C PRO A 45 -16.22 -4.01 -6.25
N VAL A 46 -15.00 -4.29 -6.75
CA VAL A 46 -13.87 -3.34 -6.72
C VAL A 46 -14.18 -2.13 -7.60
N VAL A 47 -14.75 -2.35 -8.79
CA VAL A 47 -15.21 -1.27 -9.66
C VAL A 47 -16.35 -0.49 -9.02
N LYS A 48 -17.33 -1.19 -8.39
CA LYS A 48 -18.49 -0.56 -7.74
C LYS A 48 -18.12 0.34 -6.56
N VAL A 49 -17.02 0.07 -5.87
CA VAL A 49 -16.51 0.94 -4.80
C VAL A 49 -15.71 2.13 -5.34
N ASN A 50 -15.62 2.31 -6.66
CA ASN A 50 -14.85 3.33 -7.38
C ASN A 50 -13.32 3.20 -7.17
N ALA A 51 -12.82 2.01 -6.84
CA ALA A 51 -11.39 1.79 -6.79
C ALA A 51 -10.80 1.81 -8.22
N ASN A 52 -9.64 2.45 -8.37
CA ASN A 52 -8.87 2.50 -9.62
C ASN A 52 -7.58 1.70 -9.55
N TYR A 53 -7.22 1.19 -8.35
CA TYR A 53 -6.06 0.36 -8.08
C TYR A 53 -6.40 -0.86 -7.22
N ALA A 54 -5.62 -1.92 -7.38
CA ALA A 54 -5.60 -3.05 -6.45
C ALA A 54 -4.16 -3.44 -6.12
N ALA A 55 -3.88 -3.67 -4.83
CA ALA A 55 -2.66 -4.32 -4.40
C ALA A 55 -2.86 -5.84 -4.44
N VAL A 56 -2.07 -6.52 -5.27
CA VAL A 56 -1.99 -7.99 -5.33
C VAL A 56 -0.82 -8.43 -4.48
N MET A 57 -1.08 -9.34 -3.54
CA MET A 57 -0.17 -9.68 -2.46
C MET A 57 0.25 -11.16 -2.54
N PRO A 58 1.32 -11.49 -3.29
CA PRO A 58 1.95 -12.81 -3.17
C PRO A 58 2.67 -12.93 -1.83
N PHE A 59 2.84 -14.19 -1.36
CA PHE A 59 3.44 -14.44 -0.05
C PHE A 59 4.69 -15.32 -0.14
N GLY A 60 5.68 -14.96 0.68
CA GLY A 60 6.75 -15.82 1.13
C GLY A 60 6.52 -16.22 2.59
N PHE A 61 6.95 -17.40 2.99
CA PHE A 61 6.77 -17.95 4.33
C PHE A 61 8.12 -18.18 4.99
N ILE A 62 8.24 -17.75 6.24
CA ILE A 62 9.42 -17.95 7.08
C ILE A 62 9.03 -18.70 8.35
N LYS A 63 9.88 -19.61 8.80
CA LYS A 63 9.58 -20.51 9.91
C LYS A 63 9.48 -19.80 11.26
N ASN A 64 10.34 -18.84 11.51
CA ASN A 64 10.38 -17.96 12.68
C ASN A 64 11.24 -16.73 12.37
N LEU A 65 11.33 -15.78 13.29
CA LEU A 65 12.02 -14.50 13.13
C LEU A 65 13.54 -14.60 12.91
N GLU A 66 14.16 -15.72 13.27
CA GLU A 66 15.62 -15.96 13.14
C GLU A 66 15.97 -16.93 11.99
N HIS A 67 14.97 -17.40 11.24
CA HIS A 67 15.20 -18.36 10.16
C HIS A 67 15.49 -17.63 8.84
N PRO A 68 16.58 -17.95 8.12
CA PRO A 68 17.00 -17.17 6.97
C PRO A 68 16.27 -17.54 5.66
N GLU A 69 15.59 -18.69 5.61
CA GLU A 69 14.96 -19.20 4.37
C GLU A 69 13.53 -18.71 4.22
N ILE A 70 13.22 -18.12 3.07
CA ILE A 70 11.89 -17.74 2.65
C ILE A 70 11.38 -18.74 1.62
N ILE A 71 10.33 -19.44 1.95
CA ILE A 71 9.69 -20.45 1.09
C ILE A 71 8.56 -19.78 0.31
N HIS A 72 8.56 -19.90 -1.01
CA HIS A 72 7.52 -19.34 -1.87
C HIS A 72 7.28 -20.20 -3.11
N ASN A 73 6.16 -19.98 -3.78
CA ASN A 73 5.75 -20.70 -4.99
C ASN A 73 5.74 -22.23 -4.85
N THR A 74 5.18 -22.72 -3.74
CA THR A 74 5.02 -24.14 -3.48
C THR A 74 3.57 -24.60 -3.70
N ASP A 75 3.37 -25.89 -3.96
CA ASP A 75 2.05 -26.50 -4.13
C ASP A 75 1.17 -26.46 -2.87
N ARG A 76 1.74 -26.08 -1.71
CA ARG A 76 1.01 -25.95 -0.43
C ARG A 76 0.42 -24.58 -0.21
N GLN A 77 0.86 -23.59 -0.96
CA GLN A 77 0.35 -22.22 -0.86
C GLN A 77 -1.03 -22.09 -1.49
N TRP A 78 -1.76 -21.08 -1.06
CA TRP A 78 -2.97 -20.71 -1.76
C TRP A 78 -2.62 -20.20 -3.16
N PHE A 79 -3.48 -20.48 -4.13
CA PHE A 79 -3.22 -20.13 -5.52
C PHE A 79 -2.86 -18.65 -5.70
N GLY A 80 -3.65 -17.72 -5.11
CA GLY A 80 -3.41 -16.29 -5.21
C GLY A 80 -2.13 -15.79 -4.54
N GLU A 81 -1.48 -16.60 -3.67
CA GLU A 81 -0.20 -16.26 -3.02
C GLU A 81 1.01 -16.58 -3.91
N THR A 82 0.81 -17.38 -4.95
CA THR A 82 1.87 -17.81 -5.87
C THR A 82 2.04 -16.84 -7.04
N ARG A 83 3.17 -16.91 -7.74
CA ARG A 83 3.41 -16.14 -8.95
C ARG A 83 2.35 -16.39 -10.05
N PRO A 84 1.98 -17.65 -10.40
CA PRO A 84 0.93 -17.90 -11.37
C PRO A 84 -0.44 -17.36 -10.95
N GLY A 85 -0.79 -17.52 -9.68
CA GLY A 85 -2.05 -17.01 -9.13
C GLY A 85 -2.11 -15.49 -9.10
N SER A 86 -1.04 -14.84 -8.66
CA SER A 86 -0.93 -13.37 -8.71
C SER A 86 -1.08 -12.85 -10.14
N LYS A 87 -0.44 -13.50 -11.13
CA LYS A 87 -0.61 -13.15 -12.55
C LYS A 87 -2.07 -13.27 -13.00
N GLN A 88 -2.72 -14.36 -12.67
CA GLN A 88 -4.13 -14.60 -13.00
C GLN A 88 -5.06 -13.54 -12.36
N TYR A 89 -4.81 -13.16 -11.11
CA TYR A 89 -5.53 -12.08 -10.42
C TYR A 89 -5.35 -10.74 -11.13
N ILE A 90 -4.12 -10.41 -11.49
CA ILE A 90 -3.79 -9.18 -12.22
C ILE A 90 -4.52 -9.15 -13.57
N GLU A 91 -4.53 -10.24 -14.32
CA GLU A 91 -5.24 -10.34 -15.60
C GLU A 91 -6.75 -10.11 -15.46
N ALA A 92 -7.36 -10.64 -14.39
CA ALA A 92 -8.78 -10.42 -14.11
C ALA A 92 -9.08 -8.95 -13.74
N LEU A 93 -8.25 -8.33 -12.90
CA LEU A 93 -8.33 -6.92 -12.50
C LEU A 93 -8.15 -5.98 -13.70
N ARG A 94 -7.17 -6.27 -14.55
CA ARG A 94 -6.88 -5.50 -15.77
C ARG A 94 -8.04 -5.48 -16.77
N LYS A 95 -8.81 -6.57 -16.89
CA LYS A 95 -10.02 -6.61 -17.74
C LYS A 95 -11.08 -5.59 -17.33
N GLN A 96 -11.01 -5.10 -16.08
CA GLN A 96 -11.87 -4.06 -15.53
C GLN A 96 -11.12 -2.71 -15.36
N HIS A 97 -10.00 -2.53 -16.06
CA HIS A 97 -9.18 -1.30 -16.06
C HIS A 97 -8.61 -0.91 -14.69
N ILE A 98 -8.49 -1.86 -13.75
CA ILE A 98 -7.87 -1.63 -12.45
C ILE A 98 -6.36 -1.65 -12.62
N LYS A 99 -5.70 -0.59 -12.17
CA LYS A 99 -4.24 -0.46 -12.09
C LYS A 99 -3.68 -1.30 -10.93
N ILE A 100 -2.42 -1.70 -11.04
CA ILE A 100 -1.86 -2.73 -10.15
C ILE A 100 -0.69 -2.18 -9.33
N MET A 101 -0.71 -2.48 -8.03
CA MET A 101 0.47 -2.57 -7.19
C MET A 101 0.73 -4.05 -6.89
N ILE A 102 1.94 -4.55 -7.16
CA ILE A 102 2.36 -5.85 -6.63
C ILE A 102 3.07 -5.59 -5.30
N LYS A 103 2.54 -6.17 -4.22
CA LYS A 103 3.02 -5.98 -2.83
C LYS A 103 3.35 -7.34 -2.22
N PRO A 104 4.53 -7.93 -2.50
CA PRO A 104 4.94 -9.18 -1.87
C PRO A 104 5.04 -9.03 -0.35
N GLN A 105 4.51 -10.00 0.39
CA GLN A 105 4.52 -10.02 1.85
C GLN A 105 5.24 -11.27 2.38
N ILE A 106 5.77 -11.19 3.58
CA ILE A 106 6.29 -12.33 4.32
C ILE A 106 5.31 -12.68 5.44
N TRP A 107 5.01 -13.96 5.58
CA TRP A 107 4.28 -14.50 6.72
C TRP A 107 5.22 -15.29 7.61
N VAL A 108 5.41 -14.84 8.84
CA VAL A 108 6.12 -15.59 9.86
C VAL A 108 5.16 -16.60 10.47
N TRP A 109 5.62 -17.85 10.62
CA TRP A 109 4.80 -18.91 11.21
C TRP A 109 4.29 -18.49 12.58
N LYS A 110 3.04 -18.79 12.90
CA LYS A 110 2.29 -18.35 14.07
C LYS A 110 1.90 -16.86 14.08
N GLY A 111 2.13 -16.11 13.03
CA GLY A 111 1.72 -14.70 12.91
C GLY A 111 2.58 -13.74 13.73
N GLU A 112 3.87 -14.07 13.95
CA GLU A 112 4.83 -13.14 14.57
C GLU A 112 5.07 -11.94 13.64
N PHE A 113 5.38 -10.78 14.23
CA PHE A 113 5.53 -9.53 13.49
C PHE A 113 6.83 -9.50 12.67
N THR A 114 6.71 -9.28 11.37
CA THR A 114 7.84 -9.31 10.41
C THR A 114 8.91 -8.25 10.68
N GLY A 115 8.53 -7.14 11.30
CA GLY A 115 9.47 -6.08 11.69
C GLY A 115 10.56 -6.53 12.66
N GLU A 116 10.36 -7.65 13.33
CA GLU A 116 11.30 -8.24 14.30
C GLU A 116 12.22 -9.31 13.68
N ILE A 117 12.16 -9.55 12.36
CA ILE A 117 13.08 -10.50 11.68
C ILE A 117 14.52 -10.04 11.88
N MET A 118 15.30 -10.89 12.55
CA MET A 118 16.70 -10.59 12.89
C MET A 118 17.55 -11.87 12.93
N MET A 119 18.69 -11.83 12.24
CA MET A 119 19.62 -12.95 12.20
C MET A 119 20.70 -12.80 13.29
N THR A 120 21.20 -13.92 13.77
CA THR A 120 22.15 -13.98 14.90
C THR A 120 23.62 -14.00 14.46
N SER A 121 23.89 -14.19 13.15
CA SER A 121 25.25 -14.24 12.60
C SER A 121 25.33 -13.64 11.21
N GLU A 122 26.53 -13.23 10.79
CA GLU A 122 26.76 -12.74 9.43
C GLU A 122 26.45 -13.81 8.36
N ALA A 123 26.67 -15.07 8.66
CA ALA A 123 26.35 -16.18 7.74
C ALA A 123 24.83 -16.27 7.50
N THR A 124 24.03 -16.26 8.57
CA THR A 124 22.56 -16.31 8.46
C THR A 124 21.97 -15.03 7.86
N TRP A 125 22.60 -13.86 8.07
CA TRP A 125 22.24 -12.64 7.35
C TRP A 125 22.42 -12.78 5.83
N LYS A 126 23.54 -13.33 5.37
CA LYS A 126 23.79 -13.56 3.94
C LYS A 126 22.82 -14.58 3.32
N GLU A 127 22.46 -15.60 4.09
CA GLU A 127 21.44 -16.56 3.68
C GLU A 127 20.06 -15.89 3.51
N LEU A 128 19.65 -15.06 4.49
CA LEU A 128 18.41 -14.29 4.40
C LEU A 128 18.44 -13.31 3.20
N GLU A 129 19.52 -12.57 3.01
CA GLU A 129 19.69 -11.65 1.88
C GLU A 129 19.56 -12.37 0.54
N THR A 130 20.14 -13.56 0.43
CA THR A 130 20.06 -14.38 -0.79
C THR A 130 18.63 -14.88 -1.01
N SER A 131 18.02 -15.41 0.03
CA SER A 131 16.64 -15.95 -0.01
C SER A 131 15.61 -14.84 -0.30
N TYR A 132 15.74 -13.68 0.37
CA TYR A 132 14.89 -12.53 0.13
C TYR A 132 15.06 -11.98 -1.29
N SER A 133 16.30 -11.90 -1.77
CA SER A 133 16.57 -11.47 -3.15
C SER A 133 15.89 -12.39 -4.16
N SER A 134 15.96 -13.71 -3.98
CA SER A 134 15.28 -14.67 -4.85
C SER A 134 13.77 -14.44 -4.88
N PHE A 135 13.16 -14.29 -3.70
CA PHE A 135 11.74 -14.03 -3.57
C PHE A 135 11.30 -12.72 -4.23
N ILE A 136 11.97 -11.60 -3.91
CA ILE A 136 11.51 -10.28 -4.35
C ILE A 136 11.80 -10.01 -5.83
N LEU A 137 12.92 -10.52 -6.36
CA LEU A 137 13.27 -10.34 -7.78
C LEU A 137 12.34 -11.12 -8.69
N GLU A 138 11.86 -12.29 -8.30
CA GLU A 138 10.85 -13.04 -9.05
C GLU A 138 9.56 -12.21 -9.23
N TYR A 139 9.14 -11.48 -8.21
CA TYR A 139 7.96 -10.61 -8.31
C TYR A 139 8.25 -9.27 -8.98
N ALA A 140 9.50 -8.79 -8.98
CA ALA A 140 9.91 -7.67 -9.83
C ALA A 140 9.86 -8.04 -11.32
N GLU A 141 10.23 -9.28 -11.67
CA GLU A 141 10.06 -9.82 -13.03
C GLU A 141 8.58 -9.91 -13.41
N LEU A 142 7.72 -10.42 -12.51
CA LEU A 142 6.28 -10.42 -12.73
C LEU A 142 5.74 -9.00 -12.91
N ALA A 143 6.17 -8.04 -12.09
CA ALA A 143 5.74 -6.64 -12.21
C ALA A 143 6.10 -6.04 -13.58
N ASN A 144 7.28 -6.36 -14.10
CA ASN A 144 7.69 -5.97 -15.46
C ASN A 144 6.87 -6.69 -16.54
N GLU A 145 6.66 -7.99 -16.40
CA GLU A 145 5.90 -8.83 -17.34
C GLU A 145 4.47 -8.31 -17.54
N VAL A 146 3.79 -7.96 -16.43
CA VAL A 146 2.40 -7.49 -16.45
C VAL A 146 2.27 -5.97 -16.56
N ASN A 147 3.38 -5.23 -16.68
CA ASN A 147 3.42 -3.77 -16.68
C ASN A 147 2.66 -3.18 -15.47
N ALA A 148 2.93 -3.70 -14.27
CA ALA A 148 2.34 -3.14 -13.05
C ALA A 148 2.76 -1.68 -12.88
N GLU A 149 1.89 -0.81 -12.36
CA GLU A 149 2.19 0.60 -12.15
C GLU A 149 3.13 0.81 -10.96
N ILE A 150 2.97 -0.02 -9.91
CA ILE A 150 3.74 0.11 -8.67
C ILE A 150 4.24 -1.28 -8.25
N PHE A 151 5.48 -1.33 -7.79
CA PHE A 151 6.05 -2.49 -7.14
C PHE A 151 6.53 -2.11 -5.73
N CYS A 152 6.04 -2.83 -4.72
CA CYS A 152 6.46 -2.69 -3.33
C CYS A 152 7.61 -3.66 -3.05
N ILE A 153 8.77 -3.13 -2.67
CA ILE A 153 10.00 -3.91 -2.50
C ILE A 153 10.11 -4.65 -1.17
N GLY A 154 9.18 -4.41 -0.24
CA GLY A 154 9.13 -5.03 1.08
C GLY A 154 8.05 -4.41 1.94
N THR A 155 7.61 -5.16 2.97
CA THR A 155 6.53 -4.77 3.87
C THR A 155 6.96 -5.01 5.31
N GLU A 156 7.04 -3.94 6.11
CA GLU A 156 7.26 -3.96 7.57
C GLU A 156 8.46 -4.84 8.00
N LEU A 157 9.65 -4.60 7.43
CA LEU A 157 10.88 -5.36 7.72
C LEU A 157 11.91 -4.51 8.48
N GLU A 158 11.46 -3.81 9.54
CA GLU A 158 12.23 -2.76 10.21
C GLU A 158 13.64 -3.19 10.62
N LEU A 159 13.79 -4.31 11.37
CA LEU A 159 15.12 -4.72 11.83
C LEU A 159 16.00 -5.20 10.66
N PHE A 160 15.45 -5.85 9.65
CA PHE A 160 16.20 -6.21 8.45
C PHE A 160 16.69 -4.95 7.71
N VAL A 161 15.85 -3.93 7.54
CA VAL A 161 16.23 -2.63 6.95
C VAL A 161 17.32 -1.96 7.79
N LYS A 162 17.14 -1.92 9.11
CA LYS A 162 18.05 -1.26 10.05
C LYS A 162 19.46 -1.89 10.05
N TYR A 163 19.54 -3.21 10.06
CA TYR A 163 20.82 -3.93 10.20
C TYR A 163 21.50 -4.18 8.85
N ARG A 164 20.78 -4.11 7.72
CA ARG A 164 21.32 -4.40 6.39
C ARG A 164 21.04 -3.30 5.35
N PRO A 165 21.29 -2.02 5.65
CA PRO A 165 20.94 -0.91 4.77
C PRO A 165 21.62 -0.98 3.39
N GLN A 166 22.86 -1.47 3.32
CA GLN A 166 23.57 -1.63 2.05
C GLN A 166 22.92 -2.69 1.17
N PHE A 167 22.50 -3.81 1.75
CA PHE A 167 21.74 -4.84 1.02
C PHE A 167 20.50 -4.26 0.34
N TRP A 168 19.72 -3.44 1.06
CA TRP A 168 18.52 -2.81 0.52
C TRP A 168 18.83 -1.84 -0.63
N SER A 169 19.89 -1.04 -0.51
CA SER A 169 20.32 -0.16 -1.61
C SER A 169 20.74 -0.96 -2.85
N ASP A 170 21.50 -2.03 -2.68
CA ASP A 170 21.91 -2.90 -3.77
C ASP A 170 20.74 -3.64 -4.41
N LEU A 171 19.76 -4.07 -3.60
CA LEU A 171 18.53 -4.71 -4.06
C LEU A 171 17.69 -3.75 -4.90
N ILE A 172 17.53 -2.49 -4.46
CA ILE A 172 16.81 -1.46 -5.23
C ILE A 172 17.44 -1.25 -6.61
N VAL A 173 18.77 -1.17 -6.66
CA VAL A 173 19.52 -1.07 -7.94
C VAL A 173 19.22 -2.27 -8.84
N LYS A 174 19.25 -3.49 -8.31
CA LYS A 174 18.92 -4.72 -9.06
C LYS A 174 17.48 -4.69 -9.58
N ILE A 175 16.51 -4.34 -8.72
CA ILE A 175 15.10 -4.22 -9.11
C ILE A 175 14.94 -3.22 -10.27
N ARG A 176 15.62 -2.06 -10.20
CA ARG A 176 15.60 -1.04 -11.27
C ARG A 176 16.17 -1.52 -12.62
N THR A 177 17.00 -2.57 -12.63
CA THR A 177 17.44 -3.18 -13.91
C THR A 177 16.32 -3.97 -14.57
N ILE A 178 15.43 -4.58 -13.79
CA ILE A 178 14.35 -5.47 -14.23
C ILE A 178 13.05 -4.68 -14.48
N TYR A 179 12.64 -3.87 -13.52
CA TYR A 179 11.35 -3.18 -13.50
C TYR A 179 11.53 -1.66 -13.59
N LYS A 180 10.76 -1.02 -14.50
CA LYS A 180 10.88 0.41 -14.82
C LYS A 180 9.73 1.27 -14.27
N GLY A 181 8.72 0.66 -13.68
CA GLY A 181 7.61 1.38 -13.05
C GLY A 181 7.99 2.02 -11.71
N LYS A 182 6.99 2.45 -10.97
CA LYS A 182 7.18 3.14 -9.68
C LYS A 182 7.49 2.14 -8.57
N LEU A 183 8.43 2.51 -7.69
CA LEU A 183 8.82 1.71 -6.52
C LEU A 183 8.35 2.37 -5.23
N THR A 184 7.98 1.54 -4.27
CA THR A 184 7.76 1.90 -2.87
C THR A 184 8.25 0.78 -1.94
N TYR A 185 8.35 1.09 -0.66
CA TYR A 185 8.46 0.15 0.45
C TYR A 185 7.28 0.45 1.38
N ALA A 186 6.68 -0.55 1.99
CA ALA A 186 5.59 -0.39 2.93
C ALA A 186 6.14 -0.43 4.36
N ALA A 187 6.45 0.73 4.91
CA ALA A 187 6.92 0.86 6.30
C ALA A 187 5.75 0.91 7.27
N ASN A 188 5.88 0.31 8.43
CA ASN A 188 4.89 0.45 9.50
C ASN A 188 4.73 1.94 9.90
N TRP A 189 3.57 2.32 10.45
CA TRP A 189 3.20 3.69 10.83
C TRP A 189 4.20 4.36 11.79
N ASP A 190 4.93 3.60 12.60
CA ASP A 190 5.97 4.09 13.50
C ASP A 190 7.40 3.91 12.96
N GLU A 191 7.59 3.10 11.89
CA GLU A 191 8.87 2.81 11.23
C GLU A 191 9.25 3.86 10.17
N PHE A 192 8.29 4.38 9.36
CA PHE A 192 8.54 5.10 8.10
C PHE A 192 9.55 6.26 8.21
N ARG A 193 9.71 6.87 9.38
CA ARG A 193 10.71 7.93 9.60
C ARG A 193 12.15 7.42 9.71
N ARG A 194 12.33 6.11 9.97
CA ARG A 194 13.63 5.47 10.15
C ARG A 194 14.13 4.73 8.93
N THR A 195 13.30 4.57 7.91
CA THR A 195 13.66 3.92 6.65
C THR A 195 14.65 4.78 5.87
N PRO A 196 15.86 4.26 5.53
CA PRO A 196 16.99 5.08 5.09
C PRO A 196 17.06 5.34 3.57
N PHE A 197 16.21 4.73 2.75
CA PHE A 197 16.34 4.70 1.28
C PHE A 197 15.15 5.35 0.52
N TRP A 198 14.39 6.25 1.15
CA TRP A 198 13.28 6.92 0.49
C TRP A 198 13.67 7.72 -0.75
N ASP A 199 14.89 8.25 -0.80
CA ASP A 199 15.45 8.96 -1.95
C ASP A 199 15.56 8.09 -3.20
N GLN A 200 15.72 6.77 -3.05
CA GLN A 200 15.83 5.78 -4.14
C GLN A 200 14.47 5.28 -4.65
N LEU A 201 13.38 5.60 -3.95
CA LEU A 201 12.01 5.16 -4.27
C LEU A 201 11.18 6.30 -4.87
N ASP A 202 10.02 5.98 -5.43
CA ASP A 202 9.10 6.95 -6.03
C ASP A 202 8.05 7.46 -5.04
N TYR A 203 7.68 6.64 -4.06
CA TYR A 203 6.76 6.98 -2.98
C TYR A 203 7.38 6.68 -1.62
N ILE A 204 6.98 7.45 -0.61
CA ILE A 204 7.14 7.09 0.79
C ILE A 204 5.90 6.28 1.15
N GLY A 205 6.04 4.95 1.23
CA GLY A 205 4.96 4.03 1.53
C GLY A 205 4.79 3.82 3.04
N VAL A 206 3.56 3.87 3.51
CA VAL A 206 3.24 3.71 4.93
C VAL A 206 2.04 2.78 5.10
N ASP A 207 2.19 1.72 5.89
CA ASP A 207 1.08 0.95 6.41
C ASP A 207 0.50 1.74 7.58
N ALA A 208 -0.58 2.51 7.28
CA ALA A 208 -0.99 3.68 8.04
C ALA A 208 -2.00 3.34 9.16
N TYR A 209 -1.55 2.56 10.12
CA TYR A 209 -2.33 2.19 11.31
C TYR A 209 -2.10 3.14 12.48
N PHE A 210 -2.16 4.44 12.24
CA PHE A 210 -1.94 5.47 13.26
C PHE A 210 -3.03 5.47 14.33
N PRO A 211 -2.67 5.52 15.63
CA PRO A 211 -3.64 5.70 16.69
C PRO A 211 -4.22 7.12 16.63
N VAL A 212 -5.55 7.23 16.65
CA VAL A 212 -6.24 8.52 16.46
C VAL A 212 -7.22 8.85 17.60
N SER A 213 -7.57 7.89 18.46
CA SER A 213 -8.46 8.12 19.60
C SER A 213 -8.42 6.97 20.59
N ASP A 214 -8.50 7.29 21.88
CA ASP A 214 -8.63 6.30 22.97
C ASP A 214 -10.10 6.00 23.33
N ASN A 215 -11.06 6.64 22.69
CA ASN A 215 -12.47 6.48 23.00
C ASN A 215 -13.02 5.13 22.51
N LYS A 216 -14.00 4.59 23.26
CA LYS A 216 -14.68 3.34 22.91
C LYS A 216 -15.32 3.42 21.53
N THR A 217 -16.12 4.45 21.30
CA THR A 217 -16.67 4.83 19.99
C THR A 217 -16.20 6.24 19.70
N PRO A 218 -15.08 6.41 18.98
CA PRO A 218 -14.58 7.75 18.68
C PRO A 218 -15.54 8.48 17.76
N SER A 219 -15.81 9.76 18.06
CA SER A 219 -16.49 10.64 17.14
C SER A 219 -15.59 10.98 15.94
N PHE A 220 -16.18 11.53 14.89
CA PHE A 220 -15.40 12.05 13.77
C PHE A 220 -14.42 13.14 14.23
N GLU A 221 -14.86 14.04 15.10
CA GLU A 221 -14.08 15.14 15.65
C GLU A 221 -12.90 14.62 16.51
N ASP A 222 -13.12 13.60 17.34
CA ASP A 222 -12.03 12.93 18.11
C ASP A 222 -10.94 12.42 17.16
N CYS A 223 -11.34 11.79 16.06
CA CYS A 223 -10.39 11.24 15.08
C CYS A 223 -9.64 12.35 14.32
N ILE A 224 -10.31 13.43 13.94
CA ILE A 224 -9.66 14.61 13.33
C ILE A 224 -8.64 15.23 14.30
N GLU A 225 -8.98 15.34 15.58
CA GLU A 225 -8.06 15.85 16.61
C GLU A 225 -6.83 14.94 16.73
N GLY A 226 -7.04 13.61 16.76
CA GLY A 226 -5.94 12.63 16.80
C GLY A 226 -4.98 12.76 15.61
N TRP A 227 -5.49 13.00 14.42
CA TRP A 227 -4.66 13.22 13.23
C TRP A 227 -3.78 14.46 13.29
N LYS A 228 -4.09 15.47 14.11
CA LYS A 228 -3.27 16.69 14.25
C LYS A 228 -1.86 16.39 14.74
N SER A 229 -1.66 15.31 15.49
CA SER A 229 -0.33 14.90 15.95
C SER A 229 0.49 14.19 14.85
N HIS A 230 -0.15 13.52 13.92
CA HIS A 230 0.50 12.70 12.90
C HIS A 230 0.69 13.42 11.55
N LYS A 231 -0.34 14.14 11.07
CA LYS A 231 -0.31 14.83 9.77
C LYS A 231 0.92 15.71 9.54
N PRO A 232 1.35 16.56 10.50
CA PRO A 232 2.55 17.40 10.32
C PRO A 232 3.82 16.58 10.11
N ILE A 233 3.95 15.44 10.78
CA ILE A 233 5.11 14.55 10.64
C ILE A 233 5.12 13.91 9.25
N ILE A 234 3.97 13.41 8.81
CA ILE A 234 3.81 12.77 7.49
C ILE A 234 4.09 13.79 6.37
N SER A 235 3.51 14.98 6.44
CA SER A 235 3.73 16.05 5.44
C SER A 235 5.18 16.53 5.42
N LYS A 236 5.85 16.57 6.59
CA LYS A 236 7.27 16.90 6.66
C LYS A 236 8.13 15.89 5.89
N MET A 237 7.85 14.59 6.02
CA MET A 237 8.54 13.56 5.25
C MET A 237 8.38 13.74 3.75
N ALA A 238 7.15 14.00 3.28
CA ALA A 238 6.90 14.30 1.87
C ALA A 238 7.72 15.49 1.37
N LYS A 239 7.81 16.55 2.17
CA LYS A 239 8.56 17.77 1.86
C LYS A 239 10.07 17.54 1.85
N ASP A 240 10.60 16.86 2.87
CA ASP A 240 12.04 16.64 3.04
C ASP A 240 12.60 15.77 1.90
N TYR A 241 11.90 14.70 1.53
CA TYR A 241 12.31 13.80 0.45
C TYR A 241 11.80 14.23 -0.93
N LYS A 242 10.90 15.22 -1.02
CA LYS A 242 10.22 15.62 -2.28
C LYS A 242 9.56 14.44 -2.98
N LYS A 243 8.94 13.58 -2.21
CA LYS A 243 8.23 12.38 -2.66
C LYS A 243 6.81 12.37 -2.11
N PRO A 244 5.80 11.95 -2.90
CA PRO A 244 4.45 11.80 -2.39
C PRO A 244 4.36 10.65 -1.37
N ILE A 245 3.47 10.83 -0.40
CA ILE A 245 3.11 9.78 0.55
C ILE A 245 2.07 8.87 -0.07
N LEU A 246 2.29 7.55 0.04
CA LEU A 246 1.34 6.51 -0.34
C LEU A 246 0.99 5.68 0.89
N PHE A 247 -0.28 5.63 1.28
CA PHE A 247 -0.71 4.68 2.29
C PHE A 247 -0.83 3.30 1.65
N THR A 248 0.24 2.52 1.75
CA THR A 248 0.35 1.17 1.19
C THR A 248 -0.64 0.20 1.81
N GLU A 249 -1.08 0.50 3.03
CA GLU A 249 -2.25 -0.03 3.71
C GLU A 249 -2.87 1.06 4.58
N TYR A 250 -4.19 1.05 4.72
CA TYR A 250 -4.91 1.77 5.76
C TYR A 250 -6.22 1.07 6.08
N GLY A 251 -6.66 1.16 7.32
CA GLY A 251 -7.93 0.59 7.73
C GLY A 251 -8.09 0.55 9.24
N TYR A 252 -9.33 0.46 9.65
CA TYR A 252 -9.73 0.31 11.05
C TYR A 252 -10.69 -0.88 11.15
N ARG A 253 -10.63 -1.59 12.27
CA ARG A 253 -11.58 -2.67 12.53
C ARG A 253 -12.92 -2.08 13.00
N SER A 254 -13.99 -2.80 12.73
CA SER A 254 -15.33 -2.45 13.25
C SER A 254 -15.53 -2.96 14.68
N VAL A 255 -14.71 -2.46 15.60
CA VAL A 255 -14.73 -2.85 17.02
C VAL A 255 -14.65 -1.63 17.93
N ASP A 256 -15.01 -1.82 19.18
CA ASP A 256 -14.74 -0.83 20.24
C ASP A 256 -13.26 -0.48 20.27
N PHE A 257 -12.95 0.78 20.56
CA PHE A 257 -11.59 1.31 20.64
C PHE A 257 -10.74 1.14 19.35
N SER A 258 -11.38 1.04 18.19
CA SER A 258 -10.68 0.81 16.91
C SER A 258 -9.62 1.87 16.56
N GLY A 259 -9.77 3.09 17.08
CA GLY A 259 -8.82 4.19 16.90
C GLY A 259 -7.59 4.13 17.82
N ARG A 260 -7.56 3.27 18.84
CA ARG A 260 -6.50 3.27 19.87
C ARG A 260 -5.27 2.46 19.44
N LYS A 261 -5.50 1.26 18.90
CA LYS A 261 -4.48 0.35 18.37
C LYS A 261 -4.93 -0.23 17.03
N PRO A 262 -4.96 0.56 15.96
CA PRO A 262 -5.51 0.11 14.69
C PRO A 262 -4.80 -1.11 14.09
N TRP A 263 -3.51 -1.31 14.41
CA TRP A 263 -2.71 -2.46 13.98
C TRP A 263 -3.06 -3.77 14.69
N ASP A 264 -3.73 -3.70 15.85
CA ASP A 264 -4.02 -4.89 16.65
C ASP A 264 -5.03 -5.77 15.92
N SER A 265 -4.60 -6.99 15.63
CA SER A 265 -5.38 -7.99 14.89
C SER A 265 -5.96 -9.09 15.82
N ASP A 266 -6.02 -8.85 17.13
CA ASP A 266 -6.52 -9.84 18.09
C ASP A 266 -7.86 -10.42 17.64
N HIS A 267 -7.86 -11.73 17.50
CA HIS A 267 -9.03 -12.50 17.07
C HIS A 267 -10.13 -12.58 18.14
N ASN A 268 -9.83 -12.21 19.38
CA ASN A 268 -10.76 -12.24 20.52
C ASN A 268 -11.64 -10.99 20.61
N MET A 269 -11.35 -9.92 19.85
CA MET A 269 -12.22 -8.74 19.81
C MET A 269 -13.54 -9.09 19.15
N LYS A 270 -14.64 -9.04 19.92
CA LYS A 270 -15.98 -9.47 19.49
C LYS A 270 -17.01 -8.35 19.45
N ASP A 271 -16.75 -7.26 20.17
CA ASP A 271 -17.72 -6.16 20.27
C ASP A 271 -17.71 -5.35 18.97
N VAL A 272 -18.69 -5.63 18.11
CA VAL A 272 -18.83 -4.96 16.83
C VAL A 272 -19.22 -3.51 17.04
N ASN A 273 -18.47 -2.59 16.43
CA ASN A 273 -18.71 -1.15 16.45
C ASN A 273 -18.49 -0.57 15.05
N LEU A 274 -19.55 -0.59 14.26
CA LEU A 274 -19.52 -0.09 12.87
C LEU A 274 -19.33 1.42 12.82
N GLU A 275 -19.87 2.15 13.78
CA GLU A 275 -19.74 3.61 13.88
C GLU A 275 -18.28 4.02 14.09
N ALA A 276 -17.55 3.31 14.96
CA ALA A 276 -16.14 3.54 15.19
C ALA A 276 -15.33 3.38 13.88
N GLN A 277 -15.61 2.34 13.08
CA GLN A 277 -14.96 2.13 11.79
C GLN A 277 -15.30 3.24 10.78
N VAL A 278 -16.56 3.68 10.73
CA VAL A 278 -17.00 4.78 9.85
C VAL A 278 -16.28 6.08 10.22
N ASN A 279 -16.31 6.47 11.48
CA ASN A 279 -15.78 7.76 11.94
C ASN A 279 -14.26 7.84 11.75
N THR A 280 -13.52 6.78 12.11
CA THR A 280 -12.06 6.70 11.92
C THR A 280 -11.68 6.76 10.44
N THR A 281 -12.38 6.01 9.58
CA THR A 281 -12.10 5.98 8.14
C THR A 281 -12.45 7.31 7.47
N LYS A 282 -13.59 7.91 7.81
CA LYS A 282 -13.99 9.23 7.29
C LYS A 282 -12.98 10.31 7.67
N ALA A 283 -12.51 10.31 8.92
CA ALA A 283 -11.50 11.27 9.38
C ALA A 283 -10.18 11.14 8.63
N LEU A 284 -9.75 9.93 8.28
CA LEU A 284 -8.58 9.69 7.45
C LEU A 284 -8.74 10.33 6.07
N PHE A 285 -9.87 10.11 5.39
CA PHE A 285 -10.14 10.71 4.09
C PHE A 285 -10.14 12.23 4.14
N GLU A 286 -10.86 12.85 5.08
CA GLU A 286 -10.91 14.31 5.21
C GLU A 286 -9.54 14.92 5.55
N THR A 287 -8.66 14.13 6.21
CA THR A 287 -7.33 14.61 6.56
C THR A 287 -6.37 14.60 5.38
N PHE A 288 -6.44 13.61 4.46
CA PHE A 288 -5.38 13.36 3.49
C PHE A 288 -5.79 13.46 2.03
N TRP A 289 -7.03 13.12 1.62
CA TRP A 289 -7.35 12.95 0.20
C TRP A 289 -7.25 14.23 -0.62
N LYS A 290 -7.33 15.41 0.02
CA LYS A 290 -7.22 16.72 -0.64
C LYS A 290 -5.78 17.27 -0.68
N GLU A 291 -4.82 16.60 -0.04
CA GLU A 291 -3.44 17.08 0.05
C GLU A 291 -2.66 16.74 -1.23
N ASP A 292 -2.01 17.72 -1.84
CA ASP A 292 -1.25 17.55 -3.09
C ASP A 292 -0.06 16.58 -2.93
N TRP A 293 0.52 16.53 -1.73
CA TRP A 293 1.64 15.65 -1.39
C TRP A 293 1.22 14.23 -1.04
N PHE A 294 -0.08 13.93 -1.04
CA PHE A 294 -0.63 12.62 -0.74
C PHE A 294 -1.08 11.93 -2.03
N ALA A 295 -0.48 10.79 -2.36
CA ALA A 295 -0.79 10.04 -3.58
C ALA A 295 -2.10 9.24 -3.50
N GLY A 296 -2.57 8.92 -2.30
CA GLY A 296 -3.71 8.04 -2.09
C GLY A 296 -3.35 6.82 -1.24
N GLY A 297 -4.10 5.73 -1.35
CA GLY A 297 -3.80 4.54 -0.55
C GLY A 297 -4.69 3.34 -0.86
N PHE A 298 -4.38 2.23 -0.16
CA PHE A 298 -5.02 0.94 -0.32
C PHE A 298 -5.74 0.55 0.96
N VAL A 299 -7.07 0.42 0.89
CA VAL A 299 -7.85 -0.01 2.06
C VAL A 299 -7.53 -1.47 2.42
N TRP A 300 -7.24 -1.72 3.67
CA TRP A 300 -7.03 -3.04 4.25
C TRP A 300 -8.34 -3.57 4.85
N LYS A 301 -8.97 -4.66 4.35
CA LYS A 301 -8.60 -5.40 3.15
C LYS A 301 -9.84 -5.87 2.39
N TRP A 302 -9.68 -6.31 1.14
CA TRP A 302 -10.76 -6.64 0.24
C TRP A 302 -10.69 -8.11 -0.20
N PHE A 303 -11.78 -8.84 -0.03
CA PHE A 303 -11.90 -10.25 -0.41
C PHE A 303 -12.65 -10.40 -1.73
N HIS A 304 -12.30 -11.43 -2.51
CA HIS A 304 -12.88 -11.65 -3.84
C HIS A 304 -14.37 -12.04 -3.80
N LYS A 305 -14.82 -12.83 -2.80
CA LYS A 305 -16.23 -13.22 -2.62
C LYS A 305 -16.99 -12.16 -1.82
N HIS A 306 -17.28 -11.04 -2.45
CA HIS A 306 -17.88 -9.87 -1.78
C HIS A 306 -19.13 -10.22 -0.97
N SER A 307 -20.07 -11.03 -1.52
CA SER A 307 -21.32 -11.38 -0.85
C SER A 307 -21.19 -12.30 0.37
N GLU A 308 -20.00 -12.91 0.56
CA GLU A 308 -19.78 -13.90 1.62
C GLU A 308 -18.98 -13.31 2.81
N VAL A 309 -18.58 -12.04 2.73
CA VAL A 309 -17.65 -11.44 3.72
C VAL A 309 -18.17 -10.12 4.26
N GLY A 310 -17.64 -9.71 5.40
CA GLY A 310 -18.03 -8.48 6.06
C GLY A 310 -19.41 -8.57 6.72
N GLY A 311 -20.22 -7.56 6.52
CA GLY A 311 -21.57 -7.48 7.11
C GLY A 311 -21.59 -6.89 8.52
N PHE A 312 -22.79 -6.68 9.03
CA PHE A 312 -23.05 -5.91 10.25
C PHE A 312 -22.51 -6.54 11.53
N ASP A 313 -22.36 -7.87 11.55
CA ASP A 313 -21.85 -8.63 12.70
C ASP A 313 -20.34 -8.96 12.61
N ASN A 314 -19.64 -8.40 11.62
CA ASN A 314 -18.25 -8.71 11.35
C ASN A 314 -17.31 -7.69 12.02
N PRO A 315 -16.46 -8.08 13.01
CA PRO A 315 -15.56 -7.17 13.73
C PRO A 315 -14.23 -6.89 12.99
N ARG A 316 -14.07 -7.37 11.75
CA ARG A 316 -12.78 -7.33 11.02
C ARG A 316 -12.60 -6.03 10.24
N PHE A 317 -11.41 -5.89 9.66
CA PHE A 317 -11.01 -4.73 8.85
C PHE A 317 -11.85 -4.55 7.58
N THR A 318 -12.22 -5.65 6.91
CA THR A 318 -12.93 -5.54 5.63
C THR A 318 -14.10 -4.56 5.69
N PRO A 319 -14.16 -3.60 4.75
CA PRO A 319 -15.27 -2.67 4.67
C PRO A 319 -16.52 -3.28 4.02
N GLN A 320 -16.37 -4.43 3.35
CA GLN A 320 -17.38 -5.05 2.51
C GLN A 320 -18.69 -5.33 3.28
N ASN A 321 -19.81 -4.94 2.69
CA ASN A 321 -21.15 -5.08 3.26
C ASN A 321 -21.35 -4.39 4.63
N LYS A 322 -20.58 -3.33 4.90
CA LYS A 322 -20.67 -2.48 6.09
C LYS A 322 -20.90 -1.03 5.69
N PRO A 323 -21.42 -0.15 6.58
CA PRO A 323 -21.62 1.26 6.27
C PRO A 323 -20.36 1.99 5.77
N VAL A 324 -19.17 1.58 6.20
CA VAL A 324 -17.90 2.16 5.77
C VAL A 324 -17.60 1.92 4.29
N GLU A 325 -18.18 0.89 3.65
CA GLU A 325 -18.02 0.67 2.20
C GLU A 325 -18.61 1.84 1.40
N ASP A 326 -19.74 2.41 1.84
CA ASP A 326 -20.33 3.58 1.20
C ASP A 326 -19.50 4.85 1.39
N ILE A 327 -18.84 4.98 2.55
CA ILE A 327 -17.89 6.07 2.81
C ILE A 327 -16.71 5.98 1.84
N ILE A 328 -16.10 4.79 1.68
CA ILE A 328 -15.00 4.58 0.74
C ILE A 328 -15.45 4.88 -0.68
N ARG A 329 -16.62 4.38 -1.10
CA ARG A 329 -17.21 4.63 -2.42
C ARG A 329 -17.42 6.13 -2.69
N TYR A 330 -17.81 6.89 -1.69
CA TYR A 330 -17.99 8.34 -1.80
C TYR A 330 -16.64 9.05 -2.05
N TYR A 331 -15.62 8.79 -1.24
CA TYR A 331 -14.31 9.44 -1.38
C TYR A 331 -13.52 8.97 -2.59
N TYR A 332 -13.73 7.74 -3.05
CA TYR A 332 -13.10 7.20 -4.24
C TYR A 332 -13.75 7.68 -5.55
N LYS A 333 -14.90 8.32 -5.45
CA LYS A 333 -15.54 8.94 -6.62
C LYS A 333 -14.72 10.17 -7.02
N SER A 334 -14.05 10.11 -8.17
CA SER A 334 -13.35 11.27 -8.74
C SER A 334 -14.37 12.42 -8.90
N GLU A 335 -14.06 13.58 -8.39
CA GLU A 335 -14.74 14.81 -8.82
C GLU A 335 -14.31 15.02 -10.29
N LYS A 336 -15.26 14.82 -11.22
CA LYS A 336 -15.05 15.07 -12.65
C LYS A 336 -15.05 16.57 -12.93
#